data_7face325c12aa10d1e8cad3e7bb53bcc
#
_entry.id   7face325c12aa10d1e8cad3e7bb53bcc
#
_cell.length_a   1.000
_cell.length_b   1.000
_cell.length_c   1.000
_cell.angle_alpha   90.00
_cell.angle_beta   90.00
_cell.angle_gamma   90.00
#
_symmetry.space_group_name_H-M   'P 1'
#
loop_
_entity.id
_entity.type
_entity.pdbx_description
1 polymer ?
#
loop_
_entity_poly.entity_id
_entity_poly.type
_entity_poly.pdbx_seq_one_letter_code
_entity_poly.pdbx_strand_id
1 'polypeptide(L)'
;MRQSQILIPTLKEEPSDAEVVSHKLMMRAGMVRQLASGLYSWLPLGLRALRKVEKIIREEMDKTGAQELLMPVVQPSELWVETGRWDKMGPELCRLQDRHQRDFCLGPTHEEVITDIFRREVNSYKDLPSTYYQIQTKFRDEPRPRFGLIRAREFIMKDAYSFHVDQANFDETYQAIYDCYCTILDKMQLDYRAVIADTGNIGGENSHEFHVLAQSGEDTIVYATNGHYAANLEKAEAAPLETQTGNAKTDINEIHTPGVSTIQDVSVLLSIEPQYILKTLLVESLEGLIALVMRGDHELNLVKAEKIPGIKTPISFATDELIVKETGTKIGSLGPINSSIPLFVDREAASLSVFACGANKTEYHLVGCNWDRDRPLDDHEIVDIRNVVEGDPAMQNQGTLKFQRGIEVGHIFQLDRKYSEPMKASVLDDQGKSITPIMGCYGMGVTRLVAALIEQNHDDKGIVWPTSDLAPYHLHILPLNYDKSDLVKKNSDAIYEEARSMGLEVLLDDRNERPGV
;
A
#
# COMPACT_ATOMS: atom_id res chain seq x y z
N MET A 1 -12.63 17.78 -32.01
CA MET A 1 -13.96 17.71 -31.35
C MET A 1 -14.49 19.12 -31.14
N ARG A 2 -15.78 19.34 -31.36
CA ARG A 2 -16.45 20.65 -31.09
C ARG A 2 -17.14 20.58 -29.73
N GLN A 3 -17.07 21.65 -28.95
CA GLN A 3 -17.57 21.64 -27.57
C GLN A 3 -19.11 21.58 -27.51
N SER A 4 -19.80 22.09 -28.54
CA SER A 4 -21.26 21.92 -28.69
C SER A 4 -21.71 20.45 -28.84
N GLN A 5 -20.78 19.53 -29.15
CA GLN A 5 -21.04 18.12 -29.43
C GLN A 5 -20.52 17.16 -28.35
N ILE A 6 -19.95 17.68 -27.28
CA ILE A 6 -19.37 16.87 -26.19
C ILE A 6 -19.91 17.30 -24.82
N LEU A 7 -20.19 16.34 -23.97
CA LEU A 7 -20.61 16.58 -22.59
C LEU A 7 -19.39 16.94 -21.72
N ILE A 8 -19.24 18.22 -21.37
CA ILE A 8 -18.23 18.72 -20.41
C ILE A 8 -18.98 19.57 -19.36
N PRO A 9 -19.64 18.94 -18.38
CA PRO A 9 -20.46 19.63 -17.39
C PRO A 9 -19.59 20.13 -16.23
N THR A 10 -19.00 21.30 -16.39
CA THR A 10 -18.18 21.94 -15.34
C THR A 10 -19.04 22.47 -14.20
N LEU A 11 -18.45 22.50 -12.99
CA LEU A 11 -19.07 23.05 -11.78
C LEU A 11 -18.25 24.25 -11.30
N LYS A 12 -18.95 25.32 -10.87
CA LYS A 12 -18.30 26.49 -10.26
C LYS A 12 -17.93 26.25 -8.81
N GLU A 13 -18.83 25.61 -8.07
CA GLU A 13 -18.69 25.35 -6.65
C GLU A 13 -17.94 24.03 -6.43
N GLU A 14 -17.23 23.95 -5.31
CA GLU A 14 -16.60 22.71 -4.87
C GLU A 14 -17.68 21.77 -4.31
N PRO A 15 -17.63 20.47 -4.65
CA PRO A 15 -18.49 19.49 -4.04
C PRO A 15 -18.22 19.40 -2.54
N SER A 16 -19.29 19.41 -1.73
CA SER A 16 -19.20 19.45 -0.27
C SER A 16 -18.59 18.18 0.37
N ASP A 17 -18.61 17.08 -0.37
CA ASP A 17 -18.10 15.77 0.01
C ASP A 17 -16.70 15.47 -0.51
N ALA A 18 -16.09 16.38 -1.27
CA ALA A 18 -14.76 16.22 -1.80
C ALA A 18 -13.70 16.80 -0.84
N GLU A 19 -12.87 15.95 -0.30
CA GLU A 19 -11.82 16.32 0.68
C GLU A 19 -10.51 16.72 -0.01
N VAL A 20 -10.01 15.88 -0.91
CA VAL A 20 -8.70 16.07 -1.58
C VAL A 20 -8.82 16.84 -2.88
N VAL A 21 -7.72 17.47 -3.30
CA VAL A 21 -7.69 18.39 -4.45
C VAL A 21 -8.06 17.68 -5.76
N SER A 22 -7.53 16.48 -6.00
CA SER A 22 -7.86 15.70 -7.21
C SER A 22 -9.36 15.43 -7.32
N HIS A 23 -10.01 15.03 -6.23
CA HIS A 23 -11.46 14.78 -6.21
C HIS A 23 -12.25 16.05 -6.56
N LYS A 24 -11.92 17.19 -5.92
CA LYS A 24 -12.54 18.49 -6.19
C LYS A 24 -12.38 18.90 -7.65
N LEU A 25 -11.17 18.86 -8.16
CA LEU A 25 -10.87 19.30 -9.52
C LEU A 25 -11.48 18.39 -10.58
N MET A 26 -11.43 17.07 -10.41
CA MET A 26 -12.03 16.12 -11.36
C MET A 26 -13.56 16.28 -11.43
N MET A 27 -14.23 16.51 -10.31
CA MET A 27 -15.66 16.80 -10.28
C MET A 27 -15.97 18.15 -10.94
N ARG A 28 -15.23 19.19 -10.58
CA ARG A 28 -15.42 20.54 -11.13
C ARG A 28 -15.15 20.63 -12.64
N ALA A 29 -14.11 19.94 -13.11
CA ALA A 29 -13.77 19.89 -14.53
C ALA A 29 -14.75 19.03 -15.37
N GLY A 30 -15.69 18.34 -14.74
CA GLY A 30 -16.59 17.44 -15.46
C GLY A 30 -15.90 16.19 -16.00
N MET A 31 -14.87 15.69 -15.30
CA MET A 31 -14.17 14.45 -15.66
C MET A 31 -14.90 13.23 -15.12
N VAL A 32 -15.46 13.33 -13.93
CA VAL A 32 -16.19 12.26 -13.26
C VAL A 32 -17.45 12.77 -12.56
N ARG A 33 -18.39 11.83 -12.28
CA ARG A 33 -19.54 12.05 -11.40
C ARG A 33 -19.69 10.87 -10.45
N GLN A 34 -19.92 11.17 -9.21
CA GLN A 34 -20.22 10.16 -8.21
C GLN A 34 -21.63 9.60 -8.43
N LEU A 35 -21.73 8.27 -8.53
CA LEU A 35 -23.01 7.57 -8.60
C LEU A 35 -23.47 7.15 -7.20
N ALA A 36 -22.54 6.62 -6.41
CA ALA A 36 -22.71 6.25 -5.02
C ALA A 36 -21.33 6.32 -4.33
N SER A 37 -21.28 6.11 -3.01
CA SER A 37 -20.01 6.11 -2.26
C SER A 37 -19.01 5.12 -2.86
N GLY A 38 -17.86 5.62 -3.32
CA GLY A 38 -16.82 4.82 -3.97
C GLY A 38 -17.13 4.34 -5.40
N LEU A 39 -18.23 4.80 -6.02
CA LEU A 39 -18.61 4.46 -7.39
C LEU A 39 -18.69 5.71 -8.25
N TYR A 40 -17.95 5.76 -9.36
CA TYR A 40 -17.82 6.95 -10.20
C TYR A 40 -18.07 6.63 -11.67
N SER A 41 -18.86 7.48 -12.33
CA SER A 41 -18.99 7.51 -13.78
C SER A 41 -17.92 8.41 -14.39
N TRP A 42 -17.15 7.88 -15.32
CA TRP A 42 -16.18 8.64 -16.09
C TRP A 42 -16.87 9.35 -17.26
N LEU A 43 -16.81 10.65 -17.27
CA LEU A 43 -17.36 11.46 -18.34
C LEU A 43 -16.36 11.62 -19.49
N PRO A 44 -16.79 12.11 -20.68
CA PRO A 44 -15.94 12.11 -21.88
C PRO A 44 -14.55 12.74 -21.69
N LEU A 45 -14.44 13.83 -20.93
CA LEU A 45 -13.15 14.48 -20.68
C LEU A 45 -12.23 13.62 -19.80
N GLY A 46 -12.76 13.06 -18.72
CA GLY A 46 -12.01 12.19 -17.83
C GLY A 46 -11.63 10.88 -18.50
N LEU A 47 -12.53 10.29 -19.29
CA LEU A 47 -12.25 9.06 -20.01
C LEU A 47 -11.11 9.23 -21.03
N ARG A 48 -10.97 10.41 -21.64
CA ARG A 48 -9.83 10.71 -22.53
C ARG A 48 -8.50 10.67 -21.77
N ALA A 49 -8.42 11.33 -20.61
CA ALA A 49 -7.22 11.29 -19.77
C ALA A 49 -6.91 9.85 -19.31
N LEU A 50 -7.92 9.12 -18.85
CA LEU A 50 -7.79 7.70 -18.45
C LEU A 50 -7.20 6.85 -19.59
N ARG A 51 -7.72 6.98 -20.82
CA ARG A 51 -7.24 6.22 -21.99
C ARG A 51 -5.79 6.56 -22.36
N LYS A 52 -5.33 7.78 -22.11
CA LYS A 52 -3.94 8.18 -22.32
C LYS A 52 -3.01 7.53 -21.28
N VAL A 53 -3.43 7.47 -20.02
CA VAL A 53 -2.72 6.71 -18.98
C VAL A 53 -2.65 5.22 -19.34
N GLU A 54 -3.78 4.60 -19.73
CA GLU A 54 -3.81 3.21 -20.18
C GLU A 54 -2.87 2.96 -21.37
N LYS A 55 -2.78 3.91 -22.31
CA LYS A 55 -1.91 3.79 -23.48
C LYS A 55 -0.43 3.73 -23.07
N ILE A 56 0.01 4.63 -22.18
CA ILE A 56 1.40 4.61 -21.67
C ILE A 56 1.71 3.29 -20.99
N ILE A 57 0.78 2.80 -20.16
CA ILE A 57 0.93 1.52 -19.46
C ILE A 57 1.07 0.35 -20.45
N ARG A 58 0.20 0.27 -21.49
CA ARG A 58 0.29 -0.78 -22.51
C ARG A 58 1.63 -0.75 -23.24
N GLU A 59 2.02 0.42 -23.72
CA GLU A 59 3.26 0.57 -24.47
C GLU A 59 4.49 0.12 -23.67
N GLU A 60 4.52 0.34 -22.37
CA GLU A 60 5.65 -0.09 -21.55
C GLU A 60 5.54 -1.58 -21.16
N MET A 61 4.35 -2.08 -20.87
CA MET A 61 4.14 -3.50 -20.61
C MET A 61 4.47 -4.37 -21.82
N ASP A 62 4.06 -3.97 -23.02
CA ASP A 62 4.35 -4.69 -24.26
C ASP A 62 5.87 -4.80 -24.52
N LYS A 63 6.66 -3.78 -24.15
CA LYS A 63 8.13 -3.80 -24.27
C LYS A 63 8.79 -4.85 -23.37
N THR A 64 8.16 -5.25 -22.28
CA THR A 64 8.65 -6.34 -21.42
C THR A 64 8.40 -7.73 -22.01
N GLY A 65 7.68 -7.82 -23.13
CA GLY A 65 7.22 -9.09 -23.71
C GLY A 65 5.95 -9.65 -23.05
N ALA A 66 5.31 -8.91 -22.16
CA ALA A 66 4.05 -9.31 -21.57
C ALA A 66 2.91 -9.29 -22.60
N GLN A 67 1.99 -10.24 -22.49
CA GLN A 67 0.87 -10.42 -23.43
C GLN A 67 -0.44 -9.93 -22.83
N GLU A 68 -1.15 -9.02 -23.53
CA GLU A 68 -2.44 -8.53 -23.07
C GLU A 68 -3.53 -9.58 -23.30
N LEU A 69 -4.36 -9.81 -22.29
CA LEU A 69 -5.56 -10.63 -22.32
C LEU A 69 -6.71 -9.92 -21.59
N LEU A 70 -7.88 -10.49 -21.55
CA LEU A 70 -9.02 -9.95 -20.80
C LEU A 70 -9.79 -11.08 -20.13
N MET A 71 -9.83 -11.04 -18.79
CA MET A 71 -10.50 -12.04 -17.97
C MET A 71 -11.83 -11.50 -17.43
N PRO A 72 -12.81 -12.39 -17.12
CA PRO A 72 -14.09 -11.97 -16.54
C PRO A 72 -13.94 -11.31 -15.17
N VAL A 73 -14.77 -10.29 -14.88
CA VAL A 73 -14.84 -9.68 -13.54
C VAL A 73 -15.64 -10.55 -12.57
N VAL A 74 -16.63 -11.30 -13.08
CA VAL A 74 -17.40 -12.26 -12.29
C VAL A 74 -16.66 -13.59 -12.26
N GLN A 75 -16.31 -14.06 -11.08
CA GLN A 75 -15.46 -15.22 -10.87
C GLN A 75 -16.19 -16.30 -10.07
N PRO A 76 -16.06 -17.59 -10.44
CA PRO A 76 -16.69 -18.69 -9.71
C PRO A 76 -15.96 -18.90 -8.36
N SER A 77 -16.75 -19.22 -7.33
CA SER A 77 -16.23 -19.44 -5.96
C SER A 77 -15.25 -20.60 -5.86
N GLU A 78 -15.39 -21.61 -6.74
CA GLU A 78 -14.57 -22.81 -6.71
C GLU A 78 -13.08 -22.51 -6.81
N LEU A 79 -12.66 -21.54 -7.65
CA LEU A 79 -11.26 -21.13 -7.79
C LEU A 79 -10.73 -20.52 -6.50
N TRP A 80 -11.54 -19.73 -5.80
CA TRP A 80 -11.19 -19.08 -4.54
C TRP A 80 -11.15 -20.06 -3.37
N VAL A 81 -11.98 -21.11 -3.42
CA VAL A 81 -11.95 -22.22 -2.46
C VAL A 81 -10.68 -23.06 -2.64
N GLU A 82 -10.26 -23.34 -3.89
CA GLU A 82 -9.01 -24.07 -4.17
C GLU A 82 -7.79 -23.40 -3.51
N THR A 83 -7.71 -22.07 -3.53
CA THR A 83 -6.62 -21.30 -2.91
C THR A 83 -6.82 -21.05 -1.40
N GLY A 84 -7.99 -21.39 -0.87
CA GLY A 84 -8.37 -21.09 0.52
C GLY A 84 -8.61 -19.61 0.81
N ARG A 85 -8.76 -18.78 -0.24
CA ARG A 85 -8.99 -17.34 -0.10
C ARG A 85 -10.47 -16.96 0.00
N TRP A 86 -11.39 -17.86 -0.33
CA TRP A 86 -12.82 -17.58 -0.23
C TRP A 86 -13.22 -17.05 1.16
N ASP A 87 -12.74 -17.66 2.23
CA ASP A 87 -13.04 -17.24 3.60
C ASP A 87 -12.06 -16.17 4.12
N LYS A 88 -10.78 -16.24 3.73
CA LYS A 88 -9.73 -15.34 4.22
C LYS A 88 -9.88 -13.89 3.76
N MET A 89 -10.46 -13.64 2.56
CA MET A 89 -10.67 -12.26 2.05
C MET A 89 -11.70 -11.46 2.84
N GLY A 90 -12.47 -12.13 3.69
CA GLY A 90 -13.45 -11.46 4.55
C GLY A 90 -14.55 -10.72 3.78
N PRO A 91 -15.08 -9.62 4.35
CA PRO A 91 -16.19 -8.86 3.77
C PRO A 91 -15.81 -8.00 2.57
N GLU A 92 -14.54 -7.76 2.31
CA GLU A 92 -14.05 -7.02 1.15
C GLU A 92 -14.35 -7.75 -0.16
N LEU A 93 -14.46 -9.08 -0.12
CA LEU A 93 -14.89 -9.91 -1.25
C LEU A 93 -16.40 -9.82 -1.44
N CYS A 94 -16.84 -9.12 -2.48
CA CYS A 94 -18.26 -9.01 -2.82
C CYS A 94 -18.77 -10.33 -3.42
N ARG A 95 -19.49 -11.11 -2.61
CA ARG A 95 -20.05 -12.40 -2.98
C ARG A 95 -21.46 -12.23 -3.55
N LEU A 96 -21.81 -13.05 -4.55
CA LEU A 96 -23.12 -13.07 -5.18
C LEU A 96 -23.51 -14.50 -5.59
N GLN A 97 -24.78 -14.70 -5.84
CA GLN A 97 -25.29 -15.96 -6.36
C GLN A 97 -25.96 -15.75 -7.71
N ASP A 98 -25.80 -16.71 -8.61
CA ASP A 98 -26.54 -16.73 -9.86
C ASP A 98 -27.99 -17.25 -9.64
N ARG A 99 -28.80 -17.23 -10.72
CA ARG A 99 -30.18 -17.75 -10.67
C ARG A 99 -30.30 -19.22 -10.28
N HIS A 100 -29.21 -19.96 -10.34
CA HIS A 100 -29.13 -21.38 -9.96
C HIS A 100 -28.50 -21.57 -8.58
N GLN A 101 -28.34 -20.48 -7.80
CA GLN A 101 -27.76 -20.46 -6.47
C GLN A 101 -26.31 -20.97 -6.42
N ARG A 102 -25.57 -20.79 -7.50
CA ARG A 102 -24.12 -21.03 -7.52
C ARG A 102 -23.40 -19.76 -7.03
N ASP A 103 -22.40 -19.97 -6.19
CA ASP A 103 -21.63 -18.87 -5.60
C ASP A 103 -20.61 -18.31 -6.58
N PHE A 104 -20.54 -16.99 -6.65
CA PHE A 104 -19.58 -16.20 -7.42
C PHE A 104 -19.09 -15.03 -6.57
N CYS A 105 -18.08 -14.33 -7.07
CA CYS A 105 -17.69 -13.01 -6.54
C CYS A 105 -17.41 -12.02 -7.68
N LEU A 106 -17.43 -10.73 -7.34
CA LEU A 106 -16.81 -9.71 -8.18
C LEU A 106 -15.30 -9.70 -7.87
N GLY A 107 -14.48 -9.87 -8.91
CA GLY A 107 -13.04 -10.04 -8.76
C GLY A 107 -12.36 -8.79 -8.19
N PRO A 108 -11.80 -8.86 -6.96
CA PRO A 108 -10.92 -7.83 -6.42
C PRO A 108 -9.52 -7.91 -7.02
N THR A 109 -9.18 -9.08 -7.57
CA THR A 109 -7.92 -9.46 -8.22
C THR A 109 -8.12 -10.74 -9.05
N HIS A 110 -7.13 -11.23 -9.81
CA HIS A 110 -7.34 -12.34 -10.76
C HIS A 110 -6.25 -13.44 -10.68
N GLU A 111 -5.55 -13.61 -9.57
CA GLU A 111 -4.55 -14.67 -9.40
C GLU A 111 -5.13 -16.05 -9.69
N GLU A 112 -6.31 -16.33 -9.17
CA GLU A 112 -7.00 -17.61 -9.36
C GLU A 112 -7.38 -17.84 -10.81
N VAL A 113 -7.92 -16.82 -11.48
CA VAL A 113 -8.38 -16.93 -12.87
C VAL A 113 -7.22 -17.14 -13.84
N ILE A 114 -6.12 -16.39 -13.68
CA ILE A 114 -4.96 -16.54 -14.55
C ILE A 114 -4.25 -17.88 -14.32
N THR A 115 -4.21 -18.37 -13.08
CA THR A 115 -3.66 -19.69 -12.76
C THR A 115 -4.51 -20.81 -13.37
N ASP A 116 -5.84 -20.65 -13.42
CA ASP A 116 -6.74 -21.60 -14.10
C ASP A 116 -6.51 -21.60 -15.62
N ILE A 117 -6.33 -20.44 -16.24
CA ILE A 117 -5.95 -20.34 -17.65
C ILE A 117 -4.61 -21.03 -17.89
N PHE A 118 -3.59 -20.69 -17.09
CA PHE A 118 -2.25 -21.25 -17.22
C PHE A 118 -2.26 -22.80 -17.14
N ARG A 119 -2.88 -23.39 -16.12
CA ARG A 119 -2.91 -24.86 -15.93
C ARG A 119 -3.64 -25.62 -17.04
N ARG A 120 -4.49 -24.94 -17.80
CA ARG A 120 -5.23 -25.54 -18.93
C ARG A 120 -4.50 -25.42 -20.26
N GLU A 121 -3.78 -24.32 -20.45
CA GLU A 121 -3.24 -23.95 -21.76
C GLU A 121 -1.73 -24.17 -21.89
N VAL A 122 -0.97 -24.11 -20.76
CA VAL A 122 0.50 -24.21 -20.77
C VAL A 122 0.94 -25.57 -20.22
N ASN A 123 1.67 -26.34 -21.04
CA ASN A 123 2.04 -27.71 -20.69
C ASN A 123 3.56 -27.96 -20.65
N SER A 124 4.37 -27.04 -21.15
CA SER A 124 5.82 -27.23 -21.33
C SER A 124 6.62 -26.10 -20.71
N TYR A 125 7.75 -26.41 -20.07
CA TYR A 125 8.71 -25.44 -19.58
C TYR A 125 9.27 -24.52 -20.67
N LYS A 126 9.19 -24.94 -21.96
CA LYS A 126 9.63 -24.13 -23.11
C LYS A 126 8.79 -22.88 -23.33
N ASP A 127 7.58 -22.88 -22.79
CA ASP A 127 6.67 -21.74 -22.85
C ASP A 127 6.90 -20.75 -21.69
N LEU A 128 7.91 -21.00 -20.83
CA LEU A 128 8.29 -20.16 -19.69
C LEU A 128 9.64 -19.47 -19.93
N PRO A 129 9.88 -18.23 -19.42
CA PRO A 129 8.91 -17.43 -18.65
C PRO A 129 7.75 -16.94 -19.51
N SER A 130 6.57 -16.86 -18.92
CA SER A 130 5.43 -16.24 -19.59
C SER A 130 4.80 -15.20 -18.67
N THR A 131 4.48 -14.04 -19.25
CA THR A 131 3.85 -12.92 -18.52
C THR A 131 2.59 -12.50 -19.26
N TYR A 132 1.49 -12.42 -18.53
CA TYR A 132 0.18 -12.01 -19.04
C TYR A 132 -0.32 -10.81 -18.25
N TYR A 133 -0.98 -9.85 -18.90
CA TYR A 133 -1.57 -8.71 -18.21
C TYR A 133 -2.94 -8.35 -18.77
N GLN A 134 -3.70 -7.62 -18.00
CA GLN A 134 -4.96 -7.01 -18.41
C GLN A 134 -5.09 -5.60 -17.86
N ILE A 135 -5.95 -4.80 -18.47
CA ILE A 135 -6.47 -3.55 -17.90
C ILE A 135 -7.97 -3.75 -17.73
N GLN A 136 -8.41 -3.98 -16.50
CA GLN A 136 -9.76 -4.47 -16.20
C GLN A 136 -10.31 -3.84 -14.92
N THR A 137 -11.63 -3.71 -14.87
CA THR A 137 -12.37 -3.30 -13.67
C THR A 137 -12.19 -4.31 -12.55
N LYS A 138 -11.95 -3.79 -11.35
CA LYS A 138 -11.95 -4.52 -10.08
C LYS A 138 -13.04 -3.97 -9.18
N PHE A 139 -13.52 -4.82 -8.29
CA PHE A 139 -14.45 -4.41 -7.25
C PHE A 139 -13.95 -4.91 -5.89
N ARG A 140 -13.81 -3.98 -4.95
CA ARG A 140 -13.51 -4.26 -3.53
C ARG A 140 -14.59 -3.61 -2.69
N ASP A 141 -15.24 -4.36 -1.82
CA ASP A 141 -16.29 -3.82 -0.94
C ASP A 141 -15.65 -3.04 0.23
N GLU A 142 -14.95 -1.99 -0.14
CA GLU A 142 -14.24 -1.09 0.78
C GLU A 142 -15.21 -0.49 1.80
N PRO A 143 -14.98 -0.70 3.11
CA PRO A 143 -15.89 -0.24 4.15
C PRO A 143 -15.92 1.29 4.30
N ARG A 144 -14.86 1.99 3.90
CA ARG A 144 -14.72 3.45 4.04
C ARG A 144 -14.12 4.07 2.77
N PRO A 145 -14.87 4.10 1.65
CA PRO A 145 -14.41 4.79 0.46
C PRO A 145 -14.25 6.28 0.75
N ARG A 146 -13.11 6.84 0.38
CA ARG A 146 -12.77 8.26 0.62
C ARG A 146 -11.76 8.76 -0.41
N PHE A 147 -11.52 10.06 -0.44
CA PHE A 147 -10.56 10.70 -1.35
C PHE A 147 -10.84 10.43 -2.84
N GLY A 148 -12.12 10.32 -3.21
CA GLY A 148 -12.56 10.15 -4.59
C GLY A 148 -12.05 8.86 -5.21
N LEU A 149 -11.29 8.97 -6.31
CA LEU A 149 -10.76 7.84 -7.05
C LEU A 149 -9.49 7.22 -6.43
N ILE A 150 -8.93 7.82 -5.40
CA ILE A 150 -7.77 7.26 -4.71
C ILE A 150 -8.16 5.98 -3.96
N ARG A 151 -9.34 5.99 -3.30
CA ARG A 151 -9.86 4.83 -2.55
C ARG A 151 -11.32 4.56 -2.89
N ALA A 152 -11.55 4.13 -4.13
CA ALA A 152 -12.87 3.77 -4.65
C ALA A 152 -13.15 2.28 -4.46
N ARG A 153 -14.44 1.89 -4.54
CA ARG A 153 -14.90 0.48 -4.49
C ARG A 153 -14.77 -0.19 -5.86
N GLU A 154 -15.10 0.53 -6.92
CA GLU A 154 -14.92 0.08 -8.30
C GLU A 154 -13.83 0.94 -8.97
N PHE A 155 -12.85 0.29 -9.57
CA PHE A 155 -11.70 0.96 -10.17
C PHE A 155 -11.10 0.11 -11.30
N ILE A 156 -10.32 0.75 -12.17
CA ILE A 156 -9.59 0.06 -13.22
C ILE A 156 -8.15 -0.16 -12.76
N MET A 157 -7.70 -1.40 -12.87
CA MET A 157 -6.33 -1.83 -12.55
C MET A 157 -5.69 -2.47 -13.78
N LYS A 158 -4.41 -2.17 -14.02
CA LYS A 158 -3.54 -3.05 -14.78
C LYS A 158 -3.00 -4.09 -13.80
N ASP A 159 -3.32 -5.34 -14.02
CA ASP A 159 -2.79 -6.47 -13.28
C ASP A 159 -2.07 -7.42 -14.24
N ALA A 160 -0.84 -7.76 -13.88
CA ALA A 160 -0.02 -8.70 -14.62
C ALA A 160 0.39 -9.88 -13.73
N TYR A 161 0.64 -11.00 -14.36
CA TYR A 161 0.99 -12.25 -13.71
C TYR A 161 2.06 -12.96 -14.53
N SER A 162 3.08 -13.47 -13.85
CA SER A 162 4.17 -14.18 -14.51
C SER A 162 4.36 -15.58 -13.94
N PHE A 163 4.85 -16.50 -14.76
CA PHE A 163 5.09 -17.90 -14.43
C PHE A 163 6.51 -18.29 -14.82
N HIS A 164 7.23 -18.99 -13.91
CA HIS A 164 8.65 -19.24 -14.01
C HIS A 164 9.01 -20.65 -13.59
N VAL A 165 10.08 -21.19 -14.20
CA VAL A 165 10.61 -22.51 -13.85
C VAL A 165 11.40 -22.50 -12.55
N ASP A 166 12.10 -21.41 -12.26
CA ASP A 166 13.00 -21.27 -11.10
C ASP A 166 13.09 -19.80 -10.62
N GLN A 167 13.80 -19.61 -9.52
CA GLN A 167 13.96 -18.30 -8.88
C GLN A 167 14.76 -17.31 -9.75
N ALA A 168 15.82 -17.75 -10.39
CA ALA A 168 16.67 -16.86 -11.21
C ALA A 168 15.86 -16.25 -12.38
N ASN A 169 15.06 -17.10 -13.03
CA ASN A 169 14.15 -16.67 -14.11
C ASN A 169 13.05 -15.73 -13.62
N PHE A 170 12.56 -15.95 -12.38
CA PHE A 170 11.62 -15.03 -11.74
C PHE A 170 12.27 -13.67 -11.45
N ASP A 171 13.48 -13.65 -10.85
CA ASP A 171 14.14 -12.42 -10.43
C ASP A 171 14.42 -11.48 -11.62
N GLU A 172 14.78 -12.03 -12.78
CA GLU A 172 14.95 -11.26 -14.03
C GLU A 172 13.65 -10.57 -14.45
N THR A 173 12.53 -11.29 -14.44
CA THR A 173 11.22 -10.72 -14.80
C THR A 173 10.73 -9.71 -13.76
N TYR A 174 10.94 -10.00 -12.48
CA TYR A 174 10.57 -9.09 -11.39
C TYR A 174 11.29 -7.75 -11.54
N GLN A 175 12.61 -7.77 -11.82
CA GLN A 175 13.37 -6.55 -12.04
C GLN A 175 12.92 -5.83 -13.33
N ALA A 176 12.66 -6.54 -14.41
CA ALA A 176 12.18 -5.94 -15.65
C ALA A 176 10.82 -5.21 -15.46
N ILE A 177 9.90 -5.80 -14.69
CA ILE A 177 8.62 -5.16 -14.36
C ILE A 177 8.80 -3.98 -13.39
N TYR A 178 9.73 -4.10 -12.42
CA TYR A 178 10.09 -2.98 -11.54
C TYR A 178 10.56 -1.76 -12.36
N ASP A 179 11.50 -1.98 -13.29
CA ASP A 179 12.02 -0.92 -14.16
C ASP A 179 10.95 -0.38 -15.12
N CYS A 180 10.05 -1.24 -15.58
CA CYS A 180 8.88 -0.84 -16.37
C CYS A 180 7.98 0.11 -15.59
N TYR A 181 7.69 -0.16 -14.32
CA TYR A 181 6.89 0.72 -13.46
C TYR A 181 7.56 2.07 -13.24
N CYS A 182 8.86 2.07 -12.97
CA CYS A 182 9.64 3.31 -12.90
C CYS A 182 9.50 4.12 -14.21
N THR A 183 9.68 3.47 -15.36
CA THR A 183 9.56 4.12 -16.68
C THR A 183 8.15 4.69 -16.93
N ILE A 184 7.09 3.99 -16.51
CA ILE A 184 5.71 4.48 -16.61
C ILE A 184 5.54 5.77 -15.80
N LEU A 185 6.00 5.79 -14.56
CA LEU A 185 5.88 6.94 -13.66
C LEU A 185 6.74 8.12 -14.13
N ASP A 186 7.97 7.85 -14.62
CA ASP A 186 8.86 8.85 -15.21
C ASP A 186 8.24 9.52 -16.46
N LYS A 187 7.61 8.73 -17.34
CA LYS A 187 6.89 9.26 -18.52
C LYS A 187 5.70 10.15 -18.13
N MET A 188 5.10 9.88 -16.99
CA MET A 188 4.05 10.70 -16.41
C MET A 188 4.59 11.92 -15.65
N GLN A 189 5.93 12.06 -15.53
CA GLN A 189 6.63 13.09 -14.75
C GLN A 189 6.14 13.17 -13.30
N LEU A 190 5.92 12.02 -12.68
CA LEU A 190 5.52 11.90 -11.28
C LEU A 190 6.74 11.83 -10.36
N ASP A 191 6.70 12.53 -9.24
CA ASP A 191 7.63 12.32 -8.14
C ASP A 191 7.13 11.15 -7.28
N TYR A 192 7.90 10.07 -7.21
CA TYR A 192 7.50 8.83 -6.56
C TYR A 192 8.64 8.18 -5.78
N ARG A 193 8.30 7.21 -4.96
CA ARG A 193 9.25 6.30 -4.32
C ARG A 193 8.78 4.87 -4.51
N ALA A 194 9.70 4.00 -4.91
CA ALA A 194 9.52 2.57 -4.78
C ALA A 194 10.01 2.14 -3.39
N VAL A 195 9.18 1.45 -2.64
CA VAL A 195 9.44 1.11 -1.24
C VAL A 195 9.25 -0.38 -1.00
N ILE A 196 10.04 -0.94 -0.09
CA ILE A 196 9.85 -2.31 0.40
C ILE A 196 8.56 -2.34 1.23
N ALA A 197 7.69 -3.31 0.94
CA ALA A 197 6.36 -3.40 1.53
C ALA A 197 6.04 -4.79 2.11
N ASP A 198 4.99 -4.87 2.89
CA ASP A 198 4.41 -6.14 3.32
C ASP A 198 3.51 -6.73 2.23
N THR A 199 3.44 -8.05 2.17
CA THR A 199 2.68 -8.75 1.12
C THR A 199 1.18 -8.88 1.41
N GLY A 200 0.74 -8.60 2.64
CA GLY A 200 -0.66 -8.60 3.05
C GLY A 200 -1.44 -9.87 2.67
N ASN A 201 -2.71 -9.70 2.31
CA ASN A 201 -3.62 -10.78 1.90
C ASN A 201 -3.24 -11.46 0.57
N ILE A 202 -2.49 -10.79 -0.29
CA ILE A 202 -1.95 -11.38 -1.53
C ILE A 202 -0.96 -12.47 -1.13
N GLY A 203 -0.08 -12.19 -0.16
CA GLY A 203 0.96 -13.07 0.37
C GLY A 203 2.14 -13.22 -0.57
N GLY A 204 3.07 -14.11 -0.22
CA GLY A 204 4.37 -14.25 -0.87
C GLY A 204 5.48 -13.80 0.08
N GLU A 205 6.72 -13.72 -0.42
CA GLU A 205 7.90 -13.46 0.42
C GLU A 205 8.30 -11.97 0.42
N ASN A 206 8.32 -11.34 -0.75
CA ASN A 206 8.78 -9.96 -0.92
C ASN A 206 7.82 -9.16 -1.81
N SER A 207 7.75 -7.87 -1.57
CA SER A 207 7.01 -6.96 -2.42
C SER A 207 7.59 -5.54 -2.42
N HIS A 208 7.31 -4.79 -3.50
CA HIS A 208 7.59 -3.37 -3.59
C HIS A 208 6.33 -2.61 -3.97
N GLU A 209 6.07 -1.53 -3.23
CA GLU A 209 5.04 -0.55 -3.55
C GLU A 209 5.64 0.66 -4.25
N PHE A 210 4.86 1.26 -5.16
CA PHE A 210 5.21 2.51 -5.83
C PHE A 210 4.26 3.59 -5.34
N HIS A 211 4.80 4.56 -4.63
CA HIS A 211 4.03 5.66 -4.03
C HIS A 211 4.31 6.98 -4.75
N VAL A 212 3.28 7.61 -5.26
CA VAL A 212 3.33 9.00 -5.71
C VAL A 212 3.31 9.91 -4.49
N LEU A 213 4.29 10.81 -4.37
CA LEU A 213 4.44 11.66 -3.21
C LEU A 213 3.38 12.77 -3.21
N ALA A 214 2.54 12.79 -2.18
CA ALA A 214 1.47 13.77 -2.01
C ALA A 214 1.11 13.93 -0.53
N GLN A 215 0.84 15.17 -0.08
CA GLN A 215 0.43 15.44 1.29
C GLN A 215 -0.92 14.76 1.65
N SER A 216 -1.76 14.57 0.66
CA SER A 216 -3.04 13.86 0.77
C SER A 216 -2.90 12.34 0.76
N GLY A 217 -1.68 11.79 0.64
CA GLY A 217 -1.43 10.36 0.66
C GLY A 217 -1.90 9.71 1.97
N GLU A 218 -2.43 8.49 1.88
CA GLU A 218 -2.87 7.73 3.06
C GLU A 218 -1.71 7.04 3.78
N ASP A 219 -0.70 6.61 3.02
CA ASP A 219 0.39 5.83 3.55
C ASP A 219 1.56 6.69 4.00
N THR A 220 2.22 6.23 5.05
CA THR A 220 3.47 6.83 5.52
C THR A 220 4.63 5.99 5.00
N ILE A 221 5.43 6.60 4.14
CA ILE A 221 6.69 6.02 3.67
C ILE A 221 7.86 6.55 4.49
N VAL A 222 8.78 5.64 4.78
CA VAL A 222 10.02 5.90 5.50
C VAL A 222 11.17 5.79 4.51
N TYR A 223 12.06 6.77 4.49
CA TYR A 223 13.22 6.75 3.60
C TYR A 223 14.48 7.26 4.29
N ALA A 224 15.64 6.80 3.84
CA ALA A 224 16.93 7.26 4.32
C ALA A 224 17.33 8.60 3.69
N THR A 225 17.94 9.50 4.48
CA THR A 225 18.43 10.80 3.97
C THR A 225 19.56 10.66 2.98
N ASN A 226 20.35 9.60 3.06
CA ASN A 226 21.46 9.30 2.17
C ASN A 226 21.31 7.85 1.66
N GLY A 227 21.21 7.66 0.34
CA GLY A 227 21.10 6.33 -0.24
C GLY A 227 19.71 6.01 -0.77
N HIS A 228 19.42 4.72 -0.94
CA HIS A 228 18.22 4.23 -1.65
C HIS A 228 17.23 3.50 -0.75
N TYR A 229 17.51 3.39 0.56
CA TYR A 229 16.59 2.70 1.45
C TYR A 229 15.25 3.45 1.54
N ALA A 230 14.18 2.76 1.22
CA ALA A 230 12.81 3.21 1.43
C ALA A 230 11.90 2.00 1.71
N ALA A 231 10.99 2.16 2.67
CA ALA A 231 10.03 1.13 3.05
C ALA A 231 8.72 1.78 3.50
N ASN A 232 7.60 1.05 3.44
CA ASN A 232 6.42 1.52 4.17
C ASN A 232 6.65 1.38 5.68
N LEU A 233 5.88 2.11 6.49
CA LEU A 233 6.08 2.16 7.95
C LEU A 233 6.00 0.77 8.59
N GLU A 234 5.16 -0.13 8.05
CA GLU A 234 4.95 -1.47 8.58
C GLU A 234 6.17 -2.38 8.41
N LYS A 235 7.00 -2.12 7.41
CA LYS A 235 8.22 -2.88 7.09
C LYS A 235 9.51 -2.15 7.46
N ALA A 236 9.44 -0.84 7.71
CA ALA A 236 10.63 -0.02 7.92
C ALA A 236 11.45 -0.51 9.11
N GLU A 237 12.76 -0.64 8.91
CA GLU A 237 13.74 -1.01 9.92
C GLU A 237 14.74 0.13 10.17
N ALA A 238 15.10 0.34 11.44
CA ALA A 238 16.21 1.19 11.83
C ALA A 238 17.46 0.35 12.09
N ALA A 239 18.63 0.95 11.87
CA ALA A 239 19.87 0.33 12.30
C ALA A 239 19.92 0.22 13.83
N PRO A 240 20.46 -0.90 14.38
CA PRO A 240 20.61 -1.03 15.83
C PRO A 240 21.43 0.13 16.39
N LEU A 241 20.98 0.71 17.49
CA LEU A 241 21.79 1.66 18.25
C LEU A 241 22.95 0.92 18.94
N GLU A 242 24.10 1.59 19.05
CA GLU A 242 25.19 1.06 19.86
C GLU A 242 24.72 0.89 21.32
N THR A 243 25.07 -0.24 21.92
CA THR A 243 24.70 -0.55 23.32
C THR A 243 25.16 0.60 24.22
N GLN A 244 24.24 1.25 24.90
CA GLN A 244 24.58 2.29 25.85
C GLN A 244 25.22 1.68 27.09
N THR A 245 26.53 1.74 27.16
CA THR A 245 27.27 1.31 28.36
C THR A 245 27.00 2.26 29.51
N GLY A 246 25.89 2.12 30.22
CA GLY A 246 25.63 2.79 31.48
C GLY A 246 26.35 2.11 32.62
N ASN A 247 26.58 2.84 33.72
CA ASN A 247 27.18 2.28 34.91
C ASN A 247 26.25 1.24 35.57
N ALA A 248 26.52 -0.04 35.34
CA ALA A 248 25.81 -1.19 35.93
C ALA A 248 25.87 -1.26 37.49
N LYS A 249 26.32 -0.22 38.15
CA LYS A 249 26.48 -0.13 39.61
C LYS A 249 25.26 0.39 40.36
N THR A 250 24.17 0.72 39.65
CA THR A 250 22.94 1.19 40.31
C THR A 250 22.19 -0.01 40.86
N ASP A 251 21.91 -0.05 42.15
CA ASP A 251 21.10 -1.09 42.77
C ASP A 251 19.64 -0.99 42.27
N ILE A 252 19.01 -2.13 42.15
CA ILE A 252 17.56 -2.21 41.82
C ILE A 252 16.76 -1.75 43.05
N ASN A 253 15.79 -0.86 42.83
CA ASN A 253 14.91 -0.36 43.86
C ASN A 253 13.44 -0.48 43.43
N GLU A 254 12.59 -0.98 44.33
CA GLU A 254 11.14 -1.02 44.18
C GLU A 254 10.53 0.28 44.69
N ILE A 255 9.78 0.97 43.85
CA ILE A 255 9.15 2.27 44.17
C ILE A 255 7.63 2.12 44.08
N HIS A 256 6.91 2.62 45.11
CA HIS A 256 5.45 2.68 45.09
C HIS A 256 4.98 3.83 44.19
N THR A 257 4.14 3.48 43.19
CA THR A 257 3.66 4.38 42.13
C THR A 257 2.12 4.32 42.05
N PRO A 258 1.42 4.87 43.07
CA PRO A 258 -0.02 4.72 43.18
C PRO A 258 -0.76 5.51 42.09
N GLY A 259 -1.77 4.86 41.49
CA GLY A 259 -2.68 5.51 40.55
C GLY A 259 -2.08 5.85 39.18
N VAL A 260 -0.86 5.42 38.86
CA VAL A 260 -0.22 5.63 37.55
C VAL A 260 -0.18 4.32 36.76
N SER A 261 -0.52 4.42 35.48
CA SER A 261 -0.54 3.28 34.55
C SER A 261 -0.01 3.60 33.17
N THR A 262 0.17 4.87 32.83
CA THR A 262 0.73 5.28 31.55
C THR A 262 2.22 5.58 31.68
N ILE A 263 2.98 5.39 30.61
CA ILE A 263 4.41 5.73 30.58
C ILE A 263 4.64 7.19 30.94
N GLN A 264 3.79 8.11 30.50
CA GLN A 264 3.91 9.53 30.79
C GLN A 264 3.77 9.81 32.30
N ASP A 265 2.79 9.21 32.97
CA ASP A 265 2.58 9.39 34.40
C ASP A 265 3.74 8.78 35.22
N VAL A 266 4.19 7.57 34.83
CA VAL A 266 5.35 6.92 35.45
C VAL A 266 6.61 7.77 35.27
N SER A 267 6.85 8.31 34.07
CA SER A 267 7.99 9.19 33.77
C SER A 267 8.01 10.42 34.67
N VAL A 268 6.89 11.10 34.83
CA VAL A 268 6.76 12.26 35.70
C VAL A 268 7.01 11.88 37.17
N LEU A 269 6.39 10.82 37.66
CA LEU A 269 6.47 10.40 39.05
C LEU A 269 7.90 9.94 39.44
N LEU A 270 8.54 9.17 38.55
CA LEU A 270 9.90 8.67 38.79
C LEU A 270 10.99 9.68 38.40
N SER A 271 10.65 10.75 37.70
CA SER A 271 11.60 11.70 37.09
C SER A 271 12.61 10.99 36.17
N ILE A 272 12.13 10.04 35.38
CA ILE A 272 12.91 9.27 34.40
C ILE A 272 12.30 9.51 33.03
N GLU A 273 13.12 9.81 32.02
CA GLU A 273 12.63 10.02 30.64
C GLU A 273 12.03 8.74 30.07
N PRO A 274 10.94 8.82 29.25
CA PRO A 274 10.22 7.68 28.69
C PRO A 274 11.11 6.66 27.96
N GLN A 275 12.20 7.12 27.35
CA GLN A 275 13.17 6.27 26.65
C GLN A 275 13.93 5.29 27.55
N TYR A 276 14.00 5.55 28.85
CA TYR A 276 14.62 4.70 29.87
C TYR A 276 13.59 3.89 30.70
N ILE A 277 12.33 3.93 30.31
CA ILE A 277 11.26 3.14 30.92
C ILE A 277 10.84 2.08 29.92
N LEU A 278 10.81 0.81 30.35
CA LEU A 278 10.30 -0.27 29.52
C LEU A 278 8.81 -0.49 29.79
N LYS A 279 8.05 -0.61 28.72
CA LYS A 279 6.64 -1.07 28.76
C LYS A 279 6.55 -2.51 28.31
N THR A 280 5.69 -3.26 28.98
CA THR A 280 5.41 -4.66 28.70
C THR A 280 3.96 -4.81 28.27
N LEU A 281 3.75 -5.29 27.04
CA LEU A 281 2.44 -5.57 26.47
C LEU A 281 2.22 -7.08 26.44
N LEU A 282 1.08 -7.55 26.90
CA LEU A 282 0.73 -8.98 26.86
C LEU A 282 -0.21 -9.26 25.69
N VAL A 283 0.17 -10.22 24.85
CA VAL A 283 -0.60 -10.68 23.70
C VAL A 283 -0.94 -12.15 23.83
N GLU A 284 -2.08 -12.55 23.23
CA GLU A 284 -2.49 -13.94 23.18
C GLU A 284 -1.60 -14.75 22.22
N SER A 285 -1.25 -15.95 22.63
CA SER A 285 -0.51 -16.91 21.84
C SER A 285 -1.28 -18.23 21.70
N LEU A 286 -0.74 -19.16 20.92
CA LEU A 286 -1.32 -20.50 20.77
C LEU A 286 -1.28 -21.31 22.08
N GLU A 287 -0.33 -21.00 22.99
CA GLU A 287 -0.06 -21.75 24.22
C GLU A 287 -0.24 -20.91 25.51
N GLY A 288 -0.84 -19.72 25.43
CA GLY A 288 -1.04 -18.83 26.58
C GLY A 288 -0.80 -17.37 26.26
N LEU A 289 0.04 -16.67 27.05
CA LEU A 289 0.42 -15.28 26.84
C LEU A 289 1.90 -15.16 26.46
N ILE A 290 2.21 -14.15 25.66
CA ILE A 290 3.56 -13.69 25.34
C ILE A 290 3.67 -12.23 25.74
N ALA A 291 4.81 -11.85 26.33
CA ALA A 291 5.13 -10.47 26.68
C ALA A 291 5.99 -9.83 25.60
N LEU A 292 5.55 -8.69 25.08
CA LEU A 292 6.30 -7.84 24.16
C LEU A 292 6.85 -6.65 24.93
N VAL A 293 8.17 -6.54 25.02
CA VAL A 293 8.85 -5.52 25.80
C VAL A 293 9.53 -4.51 24.89
N MET A 294 9.25 -3.24 25.11
CA MET A 294 9.82 -2.14 24.31
C MET A 294 10.03 -0.89 25.14
N ARG A 295 10.76 0.07 24.59
CA ARG A 295 10.92 1.40 25.21
C ARG A 295 9.57 2.09 25.36
N GLY A 296 9.41 2.89 26.39
CA GLY A 296 8.17 3.61 26.69
C GLY A 296 7.75 4.61 25.60
N ASP A 297 8.71 5.24 24.96
CA ASP A 297 8.51 6.23 23.89
C ASP A 297 8.24 5.63 22.51
N HIS A 298 8.32 4.30 22.34
CA HIS A 298 8.09 3.61 21.07
C HIS A 298 6.69 3.01 20.97
N GLU A 299 6.21 2.83 19.75
CA GLU A 299 4.93 2.17 19.45
C GLU A 299 5.15 0.78 18.83
N LEU A 300 4.27 -0.16 19.21
CA LEU A 300 4.30 -1.51 18.68
C LEU A 300 3.91 -1.52 17.20
N ASN A 301 4.70 -2.18 16.39
CA ASN A 301 4.37 -2.53 15.02
C ASN A 301 3.68 -3.89 15.00
N LEU A 302 2.37 -3.89 14.74
CA LEU A 302 1.56 -5.12 14.77
C LEU A 302 2.01 -6.12 13.71
N VAL A 303 2.35 -5.66 12.50
CA VAL A 303 2.79 -6.51 11.39
C VAL A 303 4.11 -7.22 11.70
N LYS A 304 5.04 -6.53 12.35
CA LYS A 304 6.30 -7.16 12.81
C LYS A 304 6.05 -8.14 13.97
N ALA A 305 5.19 -7.76 14.91
CA ALA A 305 4.88 -8.59 16.07
C ALA A 305 4.16 -9.89 15.67
N GLU A 306 3.30 -9.88 14.67
CA GLU A 306 2.61 -11.08 14.15
C GLU A 306 3.55 -12.13 13.55
N LYS A 307 4.79 -11.76 13.22
CA LYS A 307 5.82 -12.68 12.69
C LYS A 307 6.54 -13.45 13.78
N ILE A 308 6.34 -13.09 15.05
CA ILE A 308 6.93 -13.81 16.18
C ILE A 308 6.27 -15.18 16.31
N PRO A 309 7.06 -16.27 16.37
CA PRO A 309 6.51 -17.62 16.51
C PRO A 309 5.59 -17.78 17.72
N GLY A 310 4.42 -18.35 17.51
CA GLY A 310 3.44 -18.64 18.55
C GLY A 310 2.41 -17.54 18.81
N ILE A 311 2.58 -16.32 18.31
CA ILE A 311 1.56 -15.27 18.42
C ILE A 311 0.36 -15.61 17.52
N LYS A 312 -0.85 -15.39 18.03
CA LYS A 312 -2.09 -15.54 17.24
C LYS A 312 -2.20 -14.43 16.19
N THR A 313 -2.59 -14.80 14.98
CA THR A 313 -2.87 -13.86 13.88
C THR A 313 -4.36 -13.89 13.55
N PRO A 314 -5.06 -12.72 13.54
CA PRO A 314 -4.55 -11.39 13.90
C PRO A 314 -4.18 -11.28 15.38
N ILE A 315 -3.20 -10.39 15.67
CA ILE A 315 -2.73 -10.17 17.03
C ILE A 315 -3.86 -9.69 17.94
N SER A 316 -3.96 -10.28 19.13
CA SER A 316 -4.95 -9.95 20.14
C SER A 316 -4.25 -9.61 21.46
N PHE A 317 -4.53 -8.42 21.99
CA PHE A 317 -4.04 -8.07 23.32
C PHE A 317 -4.82 -8.81 24.41
N ALA A 318 -4.13 -9.23 25.46
CA ALA A 318 -4.76 -9.88 26.60
C ALA A 318 -5.73 -8.92 27.31
N THR A 319 -6.90 -9.44 27.71
CA THR A 319 -7.86 -8.64 28.51
C THR A 319 -7.38 -8.42 29.93
N ASP A 320 -7.87 -7.39 30.60
CA ASP A 320 -7.48 -7.09 31.99
C ASP A 320 -7.74 -8.27 32.94
N GLU A 321 -8.85 -8.99 32.75
CA GLU A 321 -9.17 -10.18 33.54
C GLU A 321 -8.14 -11.30 33.33
N LEU A 322 -7.72 -11.51 32.09
CA LEU A 322 -6.72 -12.52 31.75
C LEU A 322 -5.35 -12.15 32.30
N ILE A 323 -4.97 -10.86 32.19
CA ILE A 323 -3.73 -10.33 32.77
C ILE A 323 -3.68 -10.58 34.28
N VAL A 324 -4.71 -10.18 35.01
CA VAL A 324 -4.77 -10.37 36.47
C VAL A 324 -4.75 -11.85 36.84
N LYS A 325 -5.44 -12.69 36.09
CA LYS A 325 -5.46 -14.15 36.33
C LYS A 325 -4.08 -14.80 36.19
N GLU A 326 -3.35 -14.46 35.12
CA GLU A 326 -2.08 -15.10 34.76
C GLU A 326 -0.87 -14.48 35.50
N THR A 327 -0.93 -13.18 35.84
CA THR A 327 0.19 -12.44 36.45
C THR A 327 0.00 -12.05 37.92
N GLY A 328 -1.26 -12.06 38.38
CA GLY A 328 -1.61 -11.56 39.73
C GLY A 328 -1.54 -10.03 39.87
N THR A 329 -1.27 -9.29 38.77
CA THR A 329 -1.11 -7.83 38.81
C THR A 329 -1.98 -7.15 37.75
N LYS A 330 -2.16 -5.83 37.88
CA LYS A 330 -2.93 -5.04 36.92
C LYS A 330 -2.03 -4.50 35.79
N ILE A 331 -2.69 -4.16 34.68
CA ILE A 331 -2.04 -3.40 33.59
C ILE A 331 -1.41 -2.12 34.15
N GLY A 332 -0.26 -1.71 33.58
CA GLY A 332 0.51 -0.56 34.05
C GLY A 332 1.61 -0.89 35.07
N SER A 333 1.58 -2.09 35.67
CA SER A 333 2.64 -2.56 36.60
C SER A 333 3.39 -3.80 36.09
N LEU A 334 3.18 -4.17 34.82
CA LEU A 334 3.85 -5.29 34.19
C LEU A 334 5.30 -4.96 33.82
N GLY A 335 6.20 -5.91 34.01
CA GLY A 335 7.61 -5.74 33.66
C GLY A 335 8.29 -7.06 33.30
N PRO A 336 9.47 -7.00 32.66
CA PRO A 336 10.19 -8.19 32.22
C PRO A 336 10.94 -8.88 33.37
N ILE A 337 11.24 -8.19 34.46
CA ILE A 337 12.01 -8.71 35.59
C ILE A 337 11.11 -9.58 36.45
N ASN A 338 11.56 -10.80 36.80
CA ASN A 338 10.81 -11.79 37.57
C ASN A 338 9.47 -12.22 36.94
N SER A 339 9.33 -12.11 35.61
CA SER A 339 8.17 -12.60 34.87
C SER A 339 8.37 -14.09 34.55
N SER A 340 7.29 -14.89 34.69
CA SER A 340 7.23 -16.28 34.23
C SER A 340 6.65 -16.39 32.79
N ILE A 341 6.18 -15.29 32.21
CA ILE A 341 5.62 -15.27 30.88
C ILE A 341 6.77 -15.21 29.86
N PRO A 342 6.76 -16.05 28.81
CA PRO A 342 7.71 -15.94 27.70
C PRO A 342 7.69 -14.53 27.12
N LEU A 343 8.88 -13.97 26.86
CA LEU A 343 8.97 -12.59 26.40
C LEU A 343 9.85 -12.45 25.17
N PHE A 344 9.54 -11.41 24.37
CA PHE A 344 10.37 -10.90 23.30
C PHE A 344 10.63 -9.41 23.55
N VAL A 345 11.87 -8.99 23.36
CA VAL A 345 12.35 -7.66 23.68
C VAL A 345 12.78 -6.95 22.39
N ASP A 346 12.28 -5.75 22.20
CA ASP A 346 12.71 -4.92 21.08
C ASP A 346 14.21 -4.63 21.14
N ARG A 347 14.89 -4.61 19.99
CA ARG A 347 16.35 -4.39 19.86
C ARG A 347 16.85 -3.20 20.66
N GLU A 348 16.12 -2.06 20.65
CA GLU A 348 16.53 -0.87 21.37
C GLU A 348 16.24 -0.96 22.87
N ALA A 349 15.19 -1.64 23.28
CA ALA A 349 14.96 -1.96 24.68
C ALA A 349 16.03 -2.89 25.23
N ALA A 350 16.47 -3.86 24.43
CA ALA A 350 17.56 -4.79 24.77
C ALA A 350 18.92 -4.08 24.88
N SER A 351 19.14 -2.96 24.18
CA SER A 351 20.39 -2.19 24.22
C SER A 351 20.55 -1.30 25.46
N LEU A 352 19.48 -1.12 26.25
CA LEU A 352 19.54 -0.29 27.46
C LEU A 352 20.31 -0.99 28.56
N SER A 353 21.35 -0.36 29.07
CA SER A 353 22.14 -0.89 30.18
C SER A 353 21.48 -0.68 31.56
N VAL A 354 20.67 0.38 31.71
CA VAL A 354 19.92 0.69 32.91
C VAL A 354 18.53 1.20 32.54
N PHE A 355 17.49 0.67 33.15
CA PHE A 355 16.12 1.03 32.85
C PHE A 355 15.19 0.94 34.07
N ALA A 356 13.99 1.51 33.95
CA ALA A 356 12.88 1.30 34.85
C ALA A 356 11.79 0.45 34.15
N CYS A 357 11.01 -0.31 34.91
CA CYS A 357 9.90 -1.13 34.39
C CYS A 357 8.87 -1.42 35.50
N GLY A 358 7.72 -1.99 35.13
CA GLY A 358 6.77 -2.50 36.13
C GLY A 358 7.37 -3.59 37.00
N ALA A 359 6.95 -3.64 38.26
CA ALA A 359 7.46 -4.59 39.26
C ALA A 359 6.71 -5.94 39.28
N ASN A 360 5.76 -6.17 38.37
CA ASN A 360 4.79 -7.29 38.45
C ASN A 360 4.02 -7.31 39.77
N LYS A 361 3.84 -6.15 40.36
CA LYS A 361 3.12 -5.90 41.61
C LYS A 361 2.32 -4.62 41.44
N THR A 362 1.01 -4.68 41.65
CA THR A 362 0.10 -3.56 41.43
C THR A 362 0.60 -2.28 42.12
N GLU A 363 0.67 -1.18 41.37
CA GLU A 363 1.15 0.14 41.84
C GLU A 363 2.62 0.18 42.26
N TYR A 364 3.47 -0.68 41.69
CA TYR A 364 4.92 -0.65 41.94
C TYR A 364 5.71 -0.72 40.62
N HIS A 365 6.83 -0.01 40.61
CA HIS A 365 7.81 -0.05 39.53
C HIS A 365 9.21 -0.32 40.10
N LEU A 366 10.04 -0.93 39.27
CA LEU A 366 11.47 -1.15 39.54
C LEU A 366 12.27 -0.06 38.81
N VAL A 367 13.27 0.49 39.48
CA VAL A 367 14.26 1.41 38.90
C VAL A 367 15.67 0.87 39.09
N GLY A 368 16.58 1.22 38.17
CA GLY A 368 17.96 0.74 38.22
C GLY A 368 18.09 -0.71 37.76
N CYS A 369 17.12 -1.23 37.02
CA CYS A 369 17.18 -2.57 36.41
C CYS A 369 18.27 -2.65 35.34
N ASN A 370 18.85 -3.84 35.17
CA ASN A 370 19.88 -4.13 34.19
C ASN A 370 19.66 -5.55 33.63
N TRP A 371 19.78 -5.73 32.31
CA TRP A 371 19.56 -7.01 31.68
C TRP A 371 20.54 -8.08 32.17
N ASP A 372 21.85 -7.78 32.16
CA ASP A 372 22.89 -8.77 32.49
C ASP A 372 22.79 -9.31 33.93
N ARG A 373 22.34 -8.44 34.86
CA ARG A 373 22.26 -8.78 36.27
C ARG A 373 20.91 -9.38 36.67
N ASP A 374 19.82 -8.77 36.20
CA ASP A 374 18.48 -9.04 36.75
C ASP A 374 17.68 -10.02 35.88
N ARG A 375 17.93 -10.01 34.57
CA ARG A 375 17.30 -10.91 33.60
C ARG A 375 18.12 -10.97 32.31
N PRO A 376 19.15 -11.84 32.23
CA PRO A 376 19.89 -12.04 30.99
C PRO A 376 18.96 -12.41 29.82
N LEU A 377 19.22 -11.84 28.64
CA LEU A 377 18.47 -12.08 27.42
C LEU A 377 19.19 -13.12 26.55
N ASP A 378 18.44 -14.03 25.97
CA ASP A 378 18.91 -14.88 24.89
C ASP A 378 18.74 -14.19 23.54
N ASP A 379 19.62 -14.43 22.58
CA ASP A 379 19.59 -13.78 21.25
C ASP A 379 18.24 -13.97 20.54
N HIS A 380 17.57 -15.11 20.73
CA HIS A 380 16.27 -15.40 20.11
C HIS A 380 15.11 -14.59 20.70
N GLU A 381 15.29 -13.98 21.88
CA GLU A 381 14.32 -13.11 22.52
C GLU A 381 14.41 -11.66 22.01
N ILE A 382 15.52 -11.30 21.32
CA ILE A 382 15.75 -9.94 20.80
C ILE A 382 15.19 -9.82 19.38
N VAL A 383 14.21 -8.96 19.22
CA VAL A 383 13.42 -8.83 17.98
C VAL A 383 13.26 -7.37 17.58
N ASP A 384 12.89 -7.13 16.33
CA ASP A 384 12.44 -5.82 15.86
C ASP A 384 10.91 -5.81 15.82
N ILE A 385 10.28 -5.09 16.76
CA ILE A 385 8.83 -5.05 16.91
C ILE A 385 8.25 -3.66 17.03
N ARG A 386 9.06 -2.63 16.92
CA ARG A 386 8.59 -1.25 16.99
C ARG A 386 8.36 -0.60 15.63
N ASN A 387 7.53 0.43 15.59
CA ASN A 387 7.58 1.38 14.50
C ASN A 387 8.87 2.18 14.59
N VAL A 388 9.50 2.46 13.44
CA VAL A 388 10.60 3.42 13.39
C VAL A 388 10.07 4.82 13.66
N VAL A 389 10.96 5.71 14.10
CA VAL A 389 10.65 7.13 14.33
C VAL A 389 11.54 8.02 13.46
N GLU A 390 11.09 9.23 13.18
CA GLU A 390 11.88 10.19 12.40
C GLU A 390 13.18 10.53 13.13
N GLY A 391 14.29 10.45 12.41
CA GLY A 391 15.63 10.64 12.97
C GLY A 391 16.34 9.36 13.38
N ASP A 392 15.69 8.20 13.40
CA ASP A 392 16.35 6.92 13.61
C ASP A 392 17.50 6.71 12.60
N PRO A 393 18.58 6.01 12.99
CA PRO A 393 19.65 5.70 12.07
C PRO A 393 19.14 4.74 10.98
N ALA A 394 19.40 5.11 9.72
CA ALA A 394 19.05 4.25 8.60
C ALA A 394 19.98 3.04 8.49
N MET A 395 19.46 1.93 7.96
CA MET A 395 20.25 0.73 7.68
C MET A 395 21.45 1.06 6.78
N GLN A 396 22.52 0.25 6.88
CA GLN A 396 23.74 0.36 6.04
C GLN A 396 24.39 1.76 6.05
N ASN A 397 24.29 2.50 7.16
CA ASN A 397 24.85 3.85 7.30
C ASN A 397 24.34 4.87 6.27
N GLN A 398 23.10 4.74 5.82
CA GLN A 398 22.47 5.64 4.86
C GLN A 398 21.89 6.93 5.48
N GLY A 399 22.46 7.40 6.58
CA GLY A 399 22.03 8.61 7.30
C GLY A 399 20.91 8.33 8.29
N THR A 400 19.87 9.16 8.31
CA THR A 400 18.73 9.04 9.21
C THR A 400 17.42 8.83 8.43
N LEU A 401 16.44 8.25 9.11
CA LEU A 401 15.11 8.01 8.55
C LEU A 401 14.28 9.30 8.58
N LYS A 402 13.54 9.52 7.49
CA LYS A 402 12.53 10.58 7.35
C LYS A 402 11.22 9.99 6.87
N PHE A 403 10.13 10.70 7.13
CA PHE A 403 8.78 10.30 6.77
C PHE A 403 8.20 11.19 5.69
N GLN A 404 7.43 10.60 4.80
CA GLN A 404 6.69 11.30 3.77
C GLN A 404 5.36 10.60 3.50
N ARG A 405 4.35 11.38 3.10
CA ARG A 405 3.05 10.82 2.71
C ARG A 405 3.07 10.44 1.24
N GLY A 406 2.45 9.31 0.92
CA GLY A 406 2.38 8.77 -0.43
C GLY A 406 1.01 8.17 -0.78
N ILE A 407 0.71 8.18 -2.07
CA ILE A 407 -0.44 7.49 -2.66
C ILE A 407 0.10 6.24 -3.34
N GLU A 408 -0.22 5.06 -2.85
CA GLU A 408 0.16 3.79 -3.48
C GLU A 408 -0.53 3.66 -4.84
N VAL A 409 0.23 3.66 -5.92
CA VAL A 409 -0.28 3.55 -7.29
C VAL A 409 0.06 2.23 -7.96
N GLY A 410 1.05 1.52 -7.46
CA GLY A 410 1.46 0.23 -7.97
C GLY A 410 2.05 -0.66 -6.87
N HIS A 411 1.91 -1.97 -7.03
CA HIS A 411 2.45 -2.96 -6.11
C HIS A 411 2.85 -4.22 -6.89
N ILE A 412 4.06 -4.70 -6.65
CA ILE A 412 4.59 -5.91 -7.29
C ILE A 412 4.97 -6.94 -6.22
N PHE A 413 4.65 -8.21 -6.46
CA PHE A 413 4.74 -9.29 -5.49
C PHE A 413 5.49 -10.49 -6.02
N GLN A 414 6.29 -11.10 -5.17
CA GLN A 414 6.82 -12.45 -5.33
C GLN A 414 5.85 -13.42 -4.64
N LEU A 415 5.04 -14.14 -5.42
CA LEU A 415 4.00 -15.04 -4.91
C LEU A 415 4.51 -16.43 -4.58
N ASP A 416 5.70 -16.80 -5.05
CA ASP A 416 6.23 -18.14 -5.07
C ASP A 416 5.21 -19.16 -5.64
N ARG A 417 4.87 -20.22 -4.94
CA ARG A 417 3.92 -21.27 -5.37
C ARG A 417 2.57 -21.19 -4.66
N LYS A 418 2.28 -20.06 -4.02
CA LYS A 418 1.07 -19.87 -3.20
C LYS A 418 -0.25 -20.18 -3.95
N TYR A 419 -0.27 -19.95 -5.26
CA TYR A 419 -1.44 -20.20 -6.10
C TYR A 419 -1.25 -21.42 -7.00
N SER A 420 -0.09 -21.56 -7.60
CA SER A 420 0.19 -22.67 -8.53
C SER A 420 0.12 -24.03 -7.84
N GLU A 421 0.57 -24.15 -6.58
CA GLU A 421 0.57 -25.42 -5.86
C GLU A 421 -0.84 -25.90 -5.47
N PRO A 422 -1.68 -25.13 -4.74
CA PRO A 422 -3.03 -25.58 -4.38
C PRO A 422 -3.93 -25.79 -5.60
N MET A 423 -3.75 -25.01 -6.68
CA MET A 423 -4.48 -25.15 -7.93
C MET A 423 -3.87 -26.23 -8.86
N LYS A 424 -2.81 -26.92 -8.44
CA LYS A 424 -2.12 -27.99 -9.19
C LYS A 424 -1.69 -27.57 -10.60
N ALA A 425 -1.30 -26.32 -10.75
CA ALA A 425 -0.73 -25.81 -12.00
C ALA A 425 0.69 -26.36 -12.18
N SER A 426 0.97 -26.98 -13.31
CA SER A 426 2.28 -27.58 -13.58
C SER A 426 2.60 -27.63 -15.06
N VAL A 427 3.89 -27.64 -15.37
CA VAL A 427 4.44 -27.88 -16.70
C VAL A 427 5.41 -29.05 -16.68
N LEU A 428 5.68 -29.65 -17.82
CA LEU A 428 6.70 -30.71 -17.94
C LEU A 428 8.07 -30.10 -18.26
N ASP A 429 9.11 -30.58 -17.57
CA ASP A 429 10.50 -30.25 -17.89
C ASP A 429 11.03 -31.05 -19.11
N ASP A 430 12.33 -30.92 -19.41
CA ASP A 430 13.01 -31.60 -20.52
C ASP A 430 13.11 -33.13 -20.32
N GLN A 431 12.91 -33.60 -19.09
CA GLN A 431 12.89 -35.02 -18.73
C GLN A 431 11.48 -35.60 -18.58
N GLY A 432 10.45 -34.77 -18.81
CA GLY A 432 9.04 -35.14 -18.63
C GLY A 432 8.57 -35.16 -17.18
N LYS A 433 9.34 -34.57 -16.27
CA LYS A 433 8.96 -34.41 -14.87
C LYS A 433 8.08 -33.15 -14.69
N SER A 434 7.07 -33.27 -13.83
CA SER A 434 6.20 -32.16 -13.49
C SER A 434 6.90 -31.12 -12.61
N ILE A 435 6.84 -29.84 -13.00
CA ILE A 435 7.32 -28.68 -12.25
C ILE A 435 6.13 -27.78 -11.93
N THR A 436 5.99 -27.37 -10.67
CA THR A 436 5.06 -26.32 -10.24
C THR A 436 5.74 -24.96 -10.40
N PRO A 437 5.20 -24.04 -11.25
CA PRO A 437 5.85 -22.77 -11.53
C PRO A 437 5.82 -21.81 -10.35
N ILE A 438 6.87 -21.00 -10.24
CA ILE A 438 6.92 -19.81 -9.39
C ILE A 438 6.11 -18.71 -10.06
N MET A 439 5.35 -17.94 -9.30
CA MET A 439 4.49 -16.87 -9.81
C MET A 439 4.87 -15.50 -9.28
N GLY A 440 4.67 -14.49 -10.12
CA GLY A 440 4.68 -13.08 -9.75
C GLY A 440 3.33 -12.43 -10.04
N CYS A 441 3.01 -11.37 -9.29
CA CYS A 441 1.83 -10.53 -9.51
C CYS A 441 2.24 -9.05 -9.47
N TYR A 442 1.70 -8.25 -10.40
CA TYR A 442 2.14 -6.87 -10.60
C TYR A 442 0.94 -5.98 -10.89
N GLY A 443 0.42 -5.32 -9.85
CA GLY A 443 -0.75 -4.45 -9.91
C GLY A 443 -0.41 -2.97 -10.07
N MET A 444 -1.19 -2.23 -10.86
CA MET A 444 -1.12 -0.78 -10.97
C MET A 444 -2.53 -0.19 -11.11
N GLY A 445 -2.91 0.70 -10.19
CA GLY A 445 -4.23 1.33 -10.15
C GLY A 445 -4.36 2.44 -11.19
N VAL A 446 -4.91 2.12 -12.37
CA VAL A 446 -4.98 3.07 -13.51
C VAL A 446 -5.83 4.29 -13.18
N THR A 447 -7.00 4.09 -12.59
CA THR A 447 -7.87 5.19 -12.16
C THR A 447 -7.27 6.00 -11.02
N ARG A 448 -6.54 5.35 -10.11
CA ARG A 448 -5.81 6.00 -9.01
C ARG A 448 -4.64 6.82 -9.52
N LEU A 449 -3.93 6.37 -10.57
CA LEU A 449 -2.87 7.13 -11.22
C LEU A 449 -3.35 8.47 -11.77
N VAL A 450 -4.54 8.52 -12.39
CA VAL A 450 -5.12 9.80 -12.86
C VAL A 450 -5.35 10.75 -11.69
N ALA A 451 -5.86 10.26 -10.57
CA ALA A 451 -6.06 11.07 -9.37
C ALA A 451 -4.73 11.54 -8.77
N ALA A 452 -3.74 10.64 -8.64
CA ALA A 452 -2.42 10.96 -8.10
C ALA A 452 -1.67 11.99 -8.98
N LEU A 453 -1.81 11.87 -10.31
CA LEU A 453 -1.27 12.85 -11.27
C LEU A 453 -1.81 14.25 -10.98
N ILE A 454 -3.10 14.38 -10.73
CA ILE A 454 -3.75 15.67 -10.43
C ILE A 454 -3.37 16.17 -9.04
N GLU A 455 -3.20 15.27 -8.05
CA GLU A 455 -2.73 15.65 -6.71
C GLU A 455 -1.34 16.30 -6.73
N GLN A 456 -0.45 15.87 -7.60
CA GLN A 456 0.88 16.50 -7.75
C GLN A 456 0.87 17.69 -8.69
N ASN A 457 -0.06 17.73 -9.67
CA ASN A 457 -0.01 18.67 -10.77
C ASN A 457 -1.28 19.50 -10.84
N HIS A 458 -1.36 20.51 -10.01
CA HIS A 458 -2.44 21.49 -9.97
C HIS A 458 -1.92 22.85 -9.49
N ASP A 459 -2.68 23.89 -9.79
CA ASP A 459 -2.50 25.24 -9.25
C ASP A 459 -3.84 25.84 -8.79
N ASP A 460 -3.84 27.11 -8.41
CA ASP A 460 -5.05 27.84 -7.98
C ASP A 460 -6.13 27.91 -9.07
N LYS A 461 -5.78 27.69 -10.32
CA LYS A 461 -6.69 27.76 -11.47
C LYS A 461 -7.27 26.40 -11.85
N GLY A 462 -6.58 25.30 -11.53
CA GLY A 462 -7.06 23.96 -11.83
C GLY A 462 -5.98 22.93 -12.09
N ILE A 463 -6.30 21.95 -12.93
CA ILE A 463 -5.41 20.83 -13.29
C ILE A 463 -4.31 21.34 -14.24
N VAL A 464 -3.06 21.02 -13.91
CA VAL A 464 -1.89 21.25 -14.76
C VAL A 464 -1.41 19.88 -15.28
N TRP A 465 -1.49 19.67 -16.60
CA TRP A 465 -1.01 18.44 -17.20
C TRP A 465 0.50 18.52 -17.42
N PRO A 466 1.30 17.59 -16.86
CA PRO A 466 2.77 17.67 -16.96
C PRO A 466 3.27 17.46 -18.40
N THR A 467 2.52 16.70 -19.22
CA THR A 467 2.81 16.49 -20.64
C THR A 467 1.54 16.60 -21.49
N SER A 468 1.71 16.96 -22.77
CA SER A 468 0.60 16.98 -23.74
C SER A 468 -0.02 15.60 -23.96
N ASP A 469 0.77 14.54 -23.80
CA ASP A 469 0.31 13.16 -23.98
C ASP A 469 -0.64 12.69 -22.88
N LEU A 470 -0.69 13.38 -21.74
CA LEU A 470 -1.61 13.11 -20.64
C LEU A 470 -2.83 14.04 -20.66
N ALA A 471 -2.71 15.22 -21.26
CA ALA A 471 -3.81 16.16 -21.37
C ALA A 471 -4.96 15.61 -22.24
N PRO A 472 -6.24 15.76 -21.85
CA PRO A 472 -7.39 15.27 -22.64
C PRO A 472 -7.40 15.76 -24.09
N TYR A 473 -6.87 16.95 -24.33
CA TYR A 473 -6.65 17.56 -25.65
C TYR A 473 -5.30 18.25 -25.68
N HIS A 474 -4.63 18.22 -26.84
CA HIS A 474 -3.38 18.94 -27.07
C HIS A 474 -3.60 20.43 -27.21
N LEU A 475 -4.75 20.83 -27.81
CA LEU A 475 -5.10 22.21 -28.06
C LEU A 475 -6.57 22.46 -27.77
N HIS A 476 -6.87 23.54 -27.03
CA HIS A 476 -8.23 24.06 -26.85
C HIS A 476 -8.33 25.43 -27.46
N ILE A 477 -9.17 25.61 -28.49
CA ILE A 477 -9.40 26.87 -29.21
C ILE A 477 -10.64 27.51 -28.61
N LEU A 478 -10.49 28.73 -28.08
CA LEU A 478 -11.55 29.54 -27.44
C LEU A 478 -11.77 30.82 -28.24
N PRO A 479 -12.53 30.77 -29.34
CA PRO A 479 -12.72 31.96 -30.20
C PRO A 479 -13.72 32.93 -29.55
N LEU A 480 -13.33 34.18 -29.42
CA LEU A 480 -14.23 35.23 -28.97
C LEU A 480 -15.15 35.67 -30.11
N ASN A 481 -16.46 35.69 -29.85
CA ASN A 481 -17.50 36.06 -30.84
C ASN A 481 -17.57 35.10 -32.06
N TYR A 482 -17.41 33.80 -31.86
CA TYR A 482 -17.44 32.81 -32.94
C TYR A 482 -18.67 32.93 -33.83
N ASP A 483 -19.87 33.12 -33.29
CA ASP A 483 -21.13 33.26 -34.04
C ASP A 483 -21.39 34.68 -34.56
N LYS A 484 -20.61 35.70 -34.15
CA LYS A 484 -20.85 37.11 -34.48
C LYS A 484 -19.87 37.66 -35.51
N SER A 485 -18.80 36.93 -35.82
CA SER A 485 -17.76 37.35 -36.72
C SER A 485 -17.36 36.23 -37.68
N ASP A 486 -17.74 36.38 -38.95
CA ASP A 486 -17.37 35.43 -40.00
C ASP A 486 -15.84 35.23 -40.11
N LEU A 487 -15.08 36.30 -39.85
CA LEU A 487 -13.62 36.24 -39.87
C LEU A 487 -13.07 35.37 -38.74
N VAL A 488 -13.58 35.54 -37.50
CA VAL A 488 -13.18 34.74 -36.34
C VAL A 488 -13.54 33.28 -36.58
N LYS A 489 -14.77 33.03 -37.02
CA LYS A 489 -15.25 31.68 -37.33
C LYS A 489 -14.36 30.99 -38.36
N LYS A 490 -14.13 31.64 -39.51
CA LYS A 490 -13.30 31.11 -40.60
C LYS A 490 -11.87 30.79 -40.12
N ASN A 491 -11.24 31.71 -39.39
CA ASN A 491 -9.88 31.51 -38.91
C ASN A 491 -9.80 30.41 -37.84
N SER A 492 -10.75 30.37 -36.90
CA SER A 492 -10.80 29.31 -35.87
C SER A 492 -11.04 27.94 -36.48
N ASP A 493 -11.93 27.82 -37.45
CA ASP A 493 -12.16 26.58 -38.18
C ASP A 493 -10.92 26.16 -38.99
N ALA A 494 -10.20 27.10 -39.60
CA ALA A 494 -8.96 26.80 -40.31
C ALA A 494 -7.87 26.28 -39.37
N ILE A 495 -7.63 26.95 -38.23
CA ILE A 495 -6.68 26.50 -37.21
C ILE A 495 -7.07 25.11 -36.67
N TYR A 496 -8.37 24.90 -36.42
CA TYR A 496 -8.89 23.63 -35.95
C TYR A 496 -8.60 22.48 -36.92
N GLU A 497 -8.87 22.66 -38.23
CA GLU A 497 -8.62 21.63 -39.25
C GLU A 497 -7.12 21.45 -39.52
N GLU A 498 -6.32 22.51 -39.53
CA GLU A 498 -4.87 22.43 -39.68
C GLU A 498 -4.23 21.63 -38.54
N ALA A 499 -4.53 21.98 -37.28
CA ALA A 499 -4.00 21.26 -36.11
C ALA A 499 -4.43 19.78 -36.11
N ARG A 500 -5.66 19.47 -36.53
CA ARG A 500 -6.12 18.09 -36.69
C ARG A 500 -5.36 17.34 -37.80
N SER A 501 -5.06 18.00 -38.90
CA SER A 501 -4.28 17.40 -39.99
C SER A 501 -2.83 17.06 -39.57
N MET A 502 -2.30 17.77 -38.55
CA MET A 502 -1.02 17.49 -37.91
C MET A 502 -1.09 16.35 -36.89
N GLY A 503 -2.25 15.71 -36.73
CA GLY A 503 -2.45 14.61 -35.75
C GLY A 503 -2.74 15.07 -34.33
N LEU A 504 -2.97 16.38 -34.08
CA LEU A 504 -3.29 16.87 -32.75
C LEU A 504 -4.75 16.60 -32.38
N GLU A 505 -4.97 16.29 -31.13
CA GLU A 505 -6.31 16.24 -30.54
C GLU A 505 -6.74 17.66 -30.15
N VAL A 506 -7.76 18.18 -30.83
CA VAL A 506 -8.19 19.58 -30.70
C VAL A 506 -9.62 19.65 -30.19
N LEU A 507 -9.88 20.52 -29.21
CA LEU A 507 -11.20 20.96 -28.79
C LEU A 507 -11.41 22.41 -29.29
N LEU A 508 -12.50 22.65 -30.02
CA LEU A 508 -12.93 23.99 -30.41
C LEU A 508 -14.21 24.34 -29.67
N ASP A 509 -14.20 25.42 -28.91
CA ASP A 509 -15.42 25.94 -28.28
C ASP A 509 -16.21 26.77 -29.29
N ASP A 510 -17.15 26.13 -29.92
CA ASP A 510 -18.05 26.69 -30.93
C ASP A 510 -19.40 27.13 -30.34
N ARG A 511 -19.52 27.23 -29.03
CA ARG A 511 -20.74 27.69 -28.34
C ARG A 511 -20.85 29.20 -28.34
N ASN A 512 -22.09 29.68 -28.30
CA ASN A 512 -22.34 31.14 -28.19
C ASN A 512 -22.39 31.54 -26.70
N GLU A 513 -21.22 31.43 -26.02
CA GLU A 513 -21.08 31.77 -24.62
C GLU A 513 -20.32 33.08 -24.41
N ARG A 514 -20.47 33.69 -23.24
CA ARG A 514 -19.69 34.87 -22.86
C ARG A 514 -18.26 34.48 -22.54
N PRO A 515 -17.25 35.34 -22.79
CA PRO A 515 -15.84 35.03 -22.55
C PRO A 515 -15.49 34.57 -21.14
N GLY A 516 -16.34 34.86 -20.15
CA GLY A 516 -16.12 34.45 -18.75
C GLY A 516 -16.81 33.11 -18.35
N VAL A 517 -17.48 32.48 -19.29
CA VAL A 517 -18.15 31.19 -19.11
C VAL A 517 -17.28 30.05 -19.62
#